data_a6628021346a6ecdf0c5aaa938fc63e4
#
_entry.id   a6628021346a6ecdf0c5aaa938fc63e4
#
_cell.length_a   1.000
_cell.length_b   1.000
_cell.length_c   1.000
_cell.angle_alpha   90.00
_cell.angle_beta   90.00
_cell.angle_gamma   90.00
#
_symmetry.space_group_name_H-M   'P 1'
#
loop_
_entity.id
_entity.type
_entity.pdbx_description
1 polymer ?
#
loop_
_entity_poly.entity_id
_entity_poly.type
_entity_poly.pdbx_seq_one_letter_code
_entity_poly.pdbx_strand_id
1 'polypeptide(L)'
;AAQRTPAAILLVGDAAPPSTTGAAALAKTVPGFHVSATVEIPVKRASHIGTDNPYADLDGDRVPDVPLGRLPVKTEGELRAVIRKIIAYESAPLGTWQRDINLVAGVGGFGVVIDNVIQMAAWQLVKNVPDAYRISLTQASWGSPFCPTPARFPKTTMERLNEGPLLWTYIGHGRHDRLDRVRTPRGGPRIMRMADLPQLRNGKGRALALLLCCHAGAYDGATDCLAERMLIAPGGPVGVIAGSRVTMPYSMAVLANGTMKQLLMADCATLGEVFRRAKQELVQADPEDQTRKMMDQLAQAMSPTRNELAEERMEHLALFNLFGDPLLSLRRPEALALKLPNQVSRGGTLTVAATLPFSGDLTLQLVRSRHRPDYAPAGRNAFPTTPQGLAAMQKTYDRANRDDIQDLRVEAAAVGKLTSSIPVAADAPTGLCVVRAHLTDGTRSAIGSHPVTIMP
;
A
#
# COMPACT_ATOMS: atom_id res chain seq x y z
N ALA A 1 8.66 40.25 11.81
CA ALA A 1 7.74 39.54 10.91
C ALA A 1 7.54 38.15 11.49
N ALA A 2 6.30 37.73 11.74
CA ALA A 2 6.03 36.37 12.14
C ALA A 2 6.52 35.44 11.00
N GLN A 3 7.44 34.53 11.31
CA GLN A 3 7.88 33.50 10.37
C GLN A 3 6.66 32.62 10.07
N ARG A 4 6.22 32.62 8.81
CA ARG A 4 5.13 31.72 8.38
C ARG A 4 5.71 30.35 8.14
N THR A 5 5.20 29.35 8.83
CA THR A 5 5.50 27.94 8.55
C THR A 5 5.10 27.61 7.11
N PRO A 6 5.96 26.97 6.30
CA PRO A 6 5.58 26.55 4.95
C PRO A 6 4.47 25.51 5.01
N ALA A 7 3.60 25.50 4.01
CA ALA A 7 2.51 24.50 3.92
C ALA A 7 3.06 23.09 3.57
N ALA A 8 4.16 23.04 2.82
CA ALA A 8 4.88 21.80 2.46
C ALA A 8 6.28 22.17 1.93
N ILE A 9 7.16 21.18 1.85
CA ILE A 9 8.49 21.30 1.27
C ILE A 9 8.63 20.27 0.14
N LEU A 10 8.94 20.75 -1.07
CA LEU A 10 9.25 19.91 -2.22
C LEU A 10 10.71 20.10 -2.63
N LEU A 11 11.51 19.03 -2.51
CA LEU A 11 12.90 18.99 -2.97
C LEU A 11 12.92 18.53 -4.44
N VAL A 12 13.42 19.37 -5.35
CA VAL A 12 13.49 19.05 -6.77
C VAL A 12 14.95 18.87 -7.17
N GLY A 13 15.36 17.65 -7.33
CA GLY A 13 16.73 17.24 -7.67
C GLY A 13 17.13 15.95 -6.98
N ASP A 14 18.10 15.29 -7.59
CA ASP A 14 18.73 14.09 -7.06
C ASP A 14 19.67 14.43 -5.89
N ALA A 15 19.96 13.45 -5.03
CA ALA A 15 20.95 13.60 -3.95
C ALA A 15 22.33 13.10 -4.41
N ALA A 16 23.38 13.75 -3.91
CA ALA A 16 24.72 13.25 -4.14
C ALA A 16 25.07 12.13 -3.14
N PRO A 17 25.82 11.11 -3.59
CA PRO A 17 26.44 10.16 -2.66
C PRO A 17 27.29 10.85 -1.59
N PRO A 18 27.38 10.33 -0.35
CA PRO A 18 28.20 10.90 0.71
C PRO A 18 29.69 11.08 0.34
N SER A 19 30.17 10.26 -0.57
CA SER A 19 31.56 10.31 -1.08
C SER A 19 31.79 11.37 -2.17
N THR A 20 30.74 12.09 -2.61
CA THR A 20 30.85 13.07 -3.69
C THR A 20 31.66 14.28 -3.20
N THR A 21 32.74 14.58 -3.88
CA THR A 21 33.59 15.74 -3.66
C THR A 21 33.61 16.64 -4.90
N GLY A 22 33.68 17.94 -4.69
CA GLY A 22 33.77 18.93 -5.76
C GLY A 22 32.47 19.76 -5.95
N ALA A 23 32.65 21.08 -5.93
CA ALA A 23 31.56 22.06 -5.99
C ALA A 23 30.66 21.90 -7.23
N ALA A 24 31.24 21.57 -8.39
CA ALA A 24 30.49 21.42 -9.63
C ALA A 24 29.55 20.20 -9.65
N ALA A 25 29.91 19.12 -8.95
CA ALA A 25 29.05 17.94 -8.79
C ALA A 25 27.93 18.21 -7.78
N LEU A 26 28.27 18.83 -6.66
CA LEU A 26 27.30 19.20 -5.62
C LEU A 26 26.29 20.27 -6.08
N ALA A 27 26.70 21.20 -6.94
CA ALA A 27 25.83 22.24 -7.49
C ALA A 27 24.68 21.72 -8.37
N LYS A 28 24.73 20.44 -8.78
CA LYS A 28 23.70 19.77 -9.60
C LYS A 28 22.76 18.88 -8.77
N THR A 29 22.90 18.88 -7.44
CA THR A 29 22.15 18.02 -6.55
C THR A 29 21.45 18.83 -5.46
N VAL A 30 20.39 18.27 -4.91
CA VAL A 30 19.74 18.76 -3.67
C VAL A 30 20.21 17.85 -2.54
N PRO A 31 21.02 18.35 -1.59
CA PRO A 31 21.60 17.50 -0.56
C PRO A 31 20.54 16.72 0.23
N GLY A 32 20.85 15.51 0.63
CA GLY A 32 20.16 14.77 1.69
C GLY A 32 20.98 14.84 2.99
N PHE A 33 20.36 14.54 4.09
CA PHE A 33 21.02 14.40 5.38
C PHE A 33 21.44 12.95 5.62
N HIS A 34 22.46 12.79 6.49
CA HIS A 34 22.93 11.50 6.96
C HIS A 34 22.92 11.50 8.49
N VAL A 35 21.94 10.81 9.07
CA VAL A 35 21.82 10.67 10.53
C VAL A 35 22.42 9.34 10.97
N SER A 36 22.95 9.29 12.19
CA SER A 36 23.55 8.06 12.74
C SER A 36 22.46 7.00 12.95
N ALA A 37 22.80 5.76 12.62
CA ALA A 37 22.01 4.60 12.95
C ALA A 37 22.43 4.11 14.34
N THR A 38 21.52 4.12 15.32
CA THR A 38 21.80 3.85 16.74
C THR A 38 21.28 2.50 17.23
N VAL A 39 20.14 2.02 16.68
CA VAL A 39 19.53 0.75 17.10
C VAL A 39 20.41 -0.44 16.74
N GLU A 40 20.69 -1.32 17.68
CA GLU A 40 21.42 -2.56 17.42
C GLU A 40 20.52 -3.59 16.73
N ILE A 41 20.91 -4.02 15.54
CA ILE A 41 20.18 -5.05 14.76
C ILE A 41 21.09 -6.24 14.42
N PRO A 42 20.53 -7.47 14.30
CA PRO A 42 21.31 -8.70 14.11
C PRO A 42 21.89 -8.86 12.69
N VAL A 43 21.88 -7.82 11.88
CA VAL A 43 22.43 -7.83 10.51
C VAL A 43 23.36 -6.65 10.30
N LYS A 44 24.38 -6.86 9.45
CA LYS A 44 25.30 -5.77 9.09
C LYS A 44 24.55 -4.66 8.36
N ARG A 45 24.68 -3.42 8.82
CA ARG A 45 24.07 -2.23 8.21
C ARG A 45 25.09 -1.10 8.04
N ALA A 46 24.71 -0.07 7.26
CA ALA A 46 25.45 1.17 7.21
C ALA A 46 25.31 1.92 8.55
N SER A 47 26.35 2.65 8.94
CA SER A 47 26.36 3.47 10.16
C SER A 47 25.46 4.71 10.07
N HIS A 48 25.05 5.09 8.85
CA HIS A 48 24.27 6.29 8.60
C HIS A 48 23.03 5.98 7.75
N ILE A 49 21.97 6.71 8.01
CA ILE A 49 20.68 6.67 7.32
C ILE A 49 20.59 7.92 6.45
N GLY A 50 20.41 7.74 5.13
CA GLY A 50 20.08 8.81 4.21
C GLY A 50 18.61 9.23 4.39
N THR A 51 18.38 10.53 4.63
CA THR A 51 17.05 11.06 4.96
C THR A 51 16.87 12.50 4.54
N ASP A 52 15.64 12.85 4.17
CA ASP A 52 15.25 14.25 3.98
C ASP A 52 14.52 14.83 5.21
N ASN A 53 14.24 14.00 6.22
CA ASN A 53 13.41 14.37 7.37
C ASN A 53 13.82 15.70 8.06
N PRO A 54 15.12 16.03 8.24
CA PRO A 54 15.53 17.27 8.88
C PRO A 54 15.11 18.55 8.14
N TYR A 55 14.74 18.49 6.85
CA TYR A 55 14.15 19.65 6.17
C TYR A 55 12.76 20.02 6.70
N ALA A 56 12.02 19.04 7.24
CA ALA A 56 10.64 19.20 7.70
C ALA A 56 10.51 19.22 9.23
N ASP A 57 11.60 19.02 9.94
CA ASP A 57 11.70 19.10 11.41
C ASP A 57 12.10 20.54 11.78
N LEU A 58 11.13 21.34 12.19
CA LEU A 58 11.30 22.77 12.40
C LEU A 58 11.63 23.13 13.85
N ASP A 59 11.36 22.23 14.80
CA ASP A 59 11.59 22.43 16.23
C ASP A 59 12.72 21.56 16.80
N GLY A 60 13.25 20.61 15.99
CA GLY A 60 14.42 19.80 16.34
C GLY A 60 14.09 18.53 17.13
N ASP A 61 12.83 18.10 17.17
CA ASP A 61 12.38 16.89 17.87
C ASP A 61 12.51 15.60 17.04
N ARG A 62 12.98 15.71 15.80
CA ARG A 62 13.12 14.66 14.77
C ARG A 62 11.83 14.20 14.12
N VAL A 63 10.67 14.74 14.53
CA VAL A 63 9.37 14.45 13.92
C VAL A 63 9.04 15.52 12.88
N PRO A 64 8.55 15.17 11.68
CA PRO A 64 8.26 16.19 10.67
C PRO A 64 7.03 17.03 11.05
N ASP A 65 7.20 18.36 11.06
CA ASP A 65 6.15 19.35 11.30
C ASP A 65 5.32 19.62 10.04
N VAL A 66 5.96 19.54 8.88
CA VAL A 66 5.36 19.87 7.58
C VAL A 66 5.46 18.72 6.58
N PRO A 67 4.53 18.60 5.63
CA PRO A 67 4.64 17.66 4.53
C PRO A 67 5.92 17.84 3.73
N LEU A 68 6.64 16.75 3.45
CA LEU A 68 7.91 16.76 2.72
C LEU A 68 7.91 15.69 1.64
N GLY A 69 8.45 16.01 0.47
CA GLY A 69 8.68 15.05 -0.60
C GLY A 69 9.85 15.45 -1.50
N ARG A 70 10.38 14.47 -2.24
CA ARG A 70 11.47 14.66 -3.19
C ARG A 70 11.08 14.19 -4.58
N LEU A 71 11.38 14.99 -5.60
CA LEU A 71 11.45 14.57 -7.00
C LEU A 71 12.93 14.36 -7.35
N PRO A 72 13.45 13.12 -7.31
CA PRO A 72 14.87 12.82 -7.50
C PRO A 72 15.24 12.81 -8.98
N VAL A 73 15.03 13.93 -9.66
CA VAL A 73 15.22 14.09 -11.11
C VAL A 73 16.61 14.67 -11.40
N LYS A 74 17.25 14.17 -12.46
CA LYS A 74 18.59 14.57 -12.92
C LYS A 74 18.54 15.48 -14.14
N THR A 75 17.42 15.47 -14.86
CA THR A 75 17.25 16.19 -16.10
C THR A 75 15.90 16.90 -16.17
N GLU A 76 15.83 17.96 -16.97
CA GLU A 76 14.57 18.65 -17.26
C GLU A 76 13.53 17.70 -17.90
N GLY A 77 13.97 16.76 -18.73
CA GLY A 77 13.11 15.76 -19.35
C GLY A 77 12.42 14.85 -18.32
N GLU A 78 13.16 14.40 -17.31
CA GLU A 78 12.62 13.61 -16.20
C GLU A 78 11.62 14.45 -15.37
N LEU A 79 11.96 15.68 -15.03
CA LEU A 79 11.07 16.59 -14.29
C LEU A 79 9.75 16.79 -15.06
N ARG A 80 9.82 17.10 -16.34
CA ARG A 80 8.64 17.26 -17.21
C ARG A 80 7.80 15.98 -17.27
N ALA A 81 8.44 14.80 -17.28
CA ALA A 81 7.73 13.51 -17.29
C ALA A 81 6.98 13.27 -15.97
N VAL A 82 7.61 13.55 -14.82
CA VAL A 82 6.99 13.43 -13.51
C VAL A 82 5.84 14.43 -13.35
N ILE A 83 6.02 15.71 -13.73
CA ILE A 83 4.96 16.73 -13.66
C ILE A 83 3.76 16.32 -14.52
N ARG A 84 3.98 15.88 -15.78
CA ARG A 84 2.87 15.38 -16.62
C ARG A 84 2.12 14.21 -15.98
N LYS A 85 2.82 13.35 -15.27
CA LYS A 85 2.23 12.21 -14.56
C LYS A 85 1.37 12.66 -13.36
N ILE A 86 1.83 13.63 -12.59
CA ILE A 86 1.07 14.26 -11.49
C ILE A 86 -0.20 14.90 -12.04
N ILE A 87 -0.10 15.77 -13.04
CA ILE A 87 -1.25 16.44 -13.67
C ILE A 87 -2.25 15.39 -14.19
N ALA A 88 -1.76 14.35 -14.87
CA ALA A 88 -2.63 13.30 -15.40
C ALA A 88 -3.30 12.46 -14.31
N TYR A 89 -2.69 12.28 -13.15
CA TYR A 89 -3.33 11.65 -11.98
C TYR A 89 -4.44 12.54 -11.41
N GLU A 90 -4.14 13.82 -11.18
CA GLU A 90 -5.09 14.77 -10.58
C GLU A 90 -6.28 15.08 -11.51
N SER A 91 -6.11 14.95 -12.83
CA SER A 91 -7.17 15.11 -13.83
C SER A 91 -7.81 13.80 -14.30
N ALA A 92 -7.36 12.64 -13.78
CA ALA A 92 -7.90 11.35 -14.20
C ALA A 92 -9.39 11.22 -13.84
N PRO A 93 -10.21 10.59 -14.70
CA PRO A 93 -11.57 10.24 -14.33
C PRO A 93 -11.60 9.36 -13.09
N LEU A 94 -12.55 9.64 -12.20
CA LEU A 94 -12.76 8.85 -11.00
C LEU A 94 -13.51 7.56 -11.33
N GLY A 95 -13.21 6.48 -10.63
CA GLY A 95 -13.83 5.19 -10.90
C GLY A 95 -13.36 4.09 -9.95
N THR A 96 -13.48 2.85 -10.37
CA THR A 96 -13.22 1.68 -9.52
C THR A 96 -11.81 1.60 -8.94
N TRP A 97 -10.81 2.19 -9.62
CA TRP A 97 -9.41 2.20 -9.19
C TRP A 97 -9.20 2.85 -7.81
N GLN A 98 -10.09 3.79 -7.43
CA GLN A 98 -10.02 4.50 -6.16
C GLN A 98 -10.33 3.61 -4.95
N ARG A 99 -10.99 2.49 -5.16
CA ARG A 99 -11.30 1.51 -4.11
C ARG A 99 -10.38 0.28 -4.14
N ASP A 100 -9.43 0.23 -5.08
CA ASP A 100 -8.56 -0.92 -5.27
C ASP A 100 -7.25 -0.75 -4.49
N ILE A 101 -6.91 -1.78 -3.72
CA ILE A 101 -5.67 -1.88 -2.95
C ILE A 101 -5.01 -3.19 -3.31
N ASN A 102 -3.78 -3.14 -3.82
CA ASN A 102 -3.02 -4.30 -4.22
C ASN A 102 -1.83 -4.52 -3.29
N LEU A 103 -1.83 -5.65 -2.58
CA LEU A 103 -0.79 -6.03 -1.64
C LEU A 103 0.07 -7.14 -2.23
N VAL A 104 1.38 -6.95 -2.24
CA VAL A 104 2.37 -7.94 -2.65
C VAL A 104 3.24 -8.27 -1.45
N ALA A 105 3.17 -9.50 -0.95
CA ALA A 105 3.99 -9.98 0.15
C ALA A 105 5.13 -10.84 -0.37
N GLY A 106 6.36 -10.46 -0.05
CA GLY A 106 7.55 -11.28 -0.23
C GLY A 106 7.55 -12.50 0.66
N VAL A 107 8.66 -13.20 0.69
CA VAL A 107 8.85 -14.32 1.63
C VAL A 107 9.56 -13.78 2.85
N GLY A 108 9.13 -14.21 4.03
CA GLY A 108 9.93 -14.07 5.23
C GLY A 108 11.27 -14.81 5.03
N GLY A 109 12.20 -14.59 5.87
CA GLY A 109 13.54 -15.21 5.81
C GLY A 109 14.30 -14.88 7.07
N PHE A 110 13.58 -14.33 8.07
CA PHE A 110 14.10 -13.99 9.38
C PHE A 110 13.98 -15.15 10.39
N GLY A 111 13.51 -16.31 9.94
CA GLY A 111 13.18 -17.47 10.78
C GLY A 111 11.67 -17.61 11.02
N VAL A 112 11.24 -18.84 11.35
CA VAL A 112 9.81 -19.22 11.42
C VAL A 112 9.00 -18.29 12.33
N VAL A 113 9.58 -17.86 13.44
CA VAL A 113 8.91 -17.01 14.43
C VAL A 113 8.66 -15.60 13.89
N ILE A 114 9.68 -14.96 13.34
CA ILE A 114 9.58 -13.58 12.80
C ILE A 114 8.73 -13.58 11.52
N ASP A 115 8.86 -14.61 10.69
CA ASP A 115 8.07 -14.77 9.48
C ASP A 115 6.57 -14.87 9.79
N ASN A 116 6.19 -15.57 10.87
CA ASN A 116 4.81 -15.63 11.35
C ASN A 116 4.33 -14.26 11.85
N VAL A 117 5.17 -13.49 12.54
CA VAL A 117 4.82 -12.12 12.99
C VAL A 117 4.59 -11.19 11.80
N ILE A 118 5.46 -11.23 10.79
CA ILE A 118 5.29 -10.44 9.55
C ILE A 118 4.00 -10.83 8.84
N GLN A 119 3.70 -12.14 8.77
CA GLN A 119 2.47 -12.62 8.18
C GLN A 119 1.24 -12.18 8.96
N MET A 120 1.27 -12.23 10.30
CA MET A 120 0.18 -11.74 11.14
C MET A 120 -0.02 -10.24 10.98
N ALA A 121 1.06 -9.45 10.95
CA ALA A 121 1.00 -8.01 10.72
C ALA A 121 0.40 -7.68 9.34
N ALA A 122 0.81 -8.40 8.28
CA ALA A 122 0.23 -8.25 6.95
C ALA A 122 -1.27 -8.58 6.91
N TRP A 123 -1.70 -9.65 7.59
CA TRP A 123 -3.12 -9.98 7.73
C TRP A 123 -3.89 -8.95 8.55
N GLN A 124 -3.29 -8.38 9.58
CA GLN A 124 -3.90 -7.30 10.35
C GLN A 124 -4.10 -6.05 9.49
N LEU A 125 -3.13 -5.70 8.65
CA LEU A 125 -3.29 -4.61 7.67
C LEU A 125 -4.48 -4.87 6.73
N VAL A 126 -4.62 -6.10 6.20
CA VAL A 126 -5.76 -6.49 5.36
C VAL A 126 -7.09 -6.33 6.10
N LYS A 127 -7.16 -6.74 7.37
CA LYS A 127 -8.38 -6.64 8.19
C LYS A 127 -8.76 -5.21 8.56
N ASN A 128 -7.78 -4.32 8.72
CA ASN A 128 -8.01 -2.92 9.08
C ASN A 128 -8.47 -2.05 7.89
N VAL A 129 -8.33 -2.53 6.65
CA VAL A 129 -8.88 -1.81 5.48
C VAL A 129 -10.41 -1.84 5.54
N PRO A 130 -11.12 -0.71 5.42
CA PRO A 130 -12.57 -0.70 5.39
C PRO A 130 -13.15 -1.62 4.30
N ASP A 131 -14.25 -2.31 4.60
CA ASP A 131 -14.84 -3.29 3.69
C ASP A 131 -15.35 -2.71 2.36
N ALA A 132 -15.52 -1.39 2.27
CA ALA A 132 -15.83 -0.68 1.03
C ALA A 132 -14.70 -0.78 -0.02
N TYR A 133 -13.44 -0.98 0.42
CA TYR A 133 -12.29 -1.16 -0.47
C TYR A 133 -12.14 -2.61 -0.91
N ARG A 134 -11.69 -2.79 -2.15
CA ARG A 134 -11.35 -4.09 -2.72
C ARG A 134 -9.85 -4.35 -2.55
N ILE A 135 -9.50 -5.50 -2.00
CA ILE A 135 -8.11 -5.90 -1.80
C ILE A 135 -7.77 -7.06 -2.71
N SER A 136 -6.62 -7.00 -3.39
CA SER A 136 -5.97 -8.18 -3.93
C SER A 136 -4.68 -8.49 -3.18
N LEU A 137 -4.41 -9.77 -2.95
CA LEU A 137 -3.20 -10.23 -2.28
C LEU A 137 -2.40 -11.14 -3.21
N THR A 138 -1.09 -10.87 -3.32
CA THR A 138 -0.13 -11.73 -4.03
C THR A 138 1.01 -12.05 -3.09
N GLN A 139 1.18 -13.32 -2.69
CA GLN A 139 2.15 -13.74 -1.68
C GLN A 139 3.19 -14.68 -2.27
N ALA A 140 4.48 -14.38 -2.11
CA ALA A 140 5.59 -15.08 -2.75
C ALA A 140 5.97 -16.42 -2.07
N SER A 141 5.03 -17.06 -1.37
CA SER A 141 5.19 -18.38 -0.76
C SER A 141 4.32 -19.40 -1.51
N TRP A 142 4.92 -20.41 -2.11
CA TRP A 142 4.20 -21.42 -2.89
C TRP A 142 3.11 -22.16 -2.10
N GLY A 143 3.24 -22.28 -0.78
CA GLY A 143 2.22 -22.87 0.09
C GLY A 143 0.96 -22.02 0.23
N SER A 144 1.05 -20.71 0.00
CA SER A 144 -0.07 -19.80 0.12
C SER A 144 -1.08 -19.96 -1.02
N PRO A 145 -2.41 -19.87 -0.75
CA PRO A 145 -3.42 -19.79 -1.80
C PRO A 145 -3.28 -18.51 -2.64
N PHE A 146 -2.68 -17.47 -2.10
CA PHE A 146 -2.42 -16.19 -2.77
C PHE A 146 -1.12 -16.16 -3.59
N CYS A 147 -0.50 -17.34 -3.84
CA CYS A 147 0.65 -17.44 -4.71
C CYS A 147 0.21 -17.88 -6.12
N PRO A 148 0.37 -17.03 -7.15
CA PRO A 148 0.24 -17.48 -8.53
C PRO A 148 1.36 -18.44 -8.86
N THR A 149 1.32 -19.08 -10.04
CA THR A 149 2.46 -19.94 -10.44
C THR A 149 3.76 -19.13 -10.40
N PRO A 150 4.85 -19.69 -9.86
CA PRO A 150 6.10 -18.93 -9.65
C PRO A 150 6.61 -18.22 -10.91
N ALA A 151 6.50 -18.86 -12.08
CA ALA A 151 6.91 -18.26 -13.36
C ALA A 151 6.07 -17.01 -13.73
N ARG A 152 4.79 -16.95 -13.33
CA ARG A 152 3.89 -15.81 -13.57
C ARG A 152 4.01 -14.72 -12.52
N PHE A 153 4.60 -14.99 -11.38
CA PHE A 153 4.61 -14.07 -10.24
C PHE A 153 5.13 -12.67 -10.61
N PRO A 154 6.30 -12.50 -11.30
CA PRO A 154 6.78 -11.17 -11.68
C PRO A 154 5.77 -10.44 -12.59
N LYS A 155 5.22 -11.15 -13.56
CA LYS A 155 4.21 -10.60 -14.47
C LYS A 155 2.95 -10.18 -13.70
N THR A 156 2.45 -11.02 -12.80
CA THR A 156 1.29 -10.70 -11.94
C THR A 156 1.57 -9.46 -11.07
N THR A 157 2.77 -9.33 -10.49
CA THR A 157 3.18 -8.15 -9.72
C THR A 157 3.11 -6.88 -10.56
N MET A 158 3.61 -6.93 -11.81
CA MET A 158 3.55 -5.81 -12.75
C MET A 158 2.12 -5.51 -13.19
N GLU A 159 1.31 -6.53 -13.46
CA GLU A 159 -0.11 -6.39 -13.81
C GLU A 159 -0.88 -5.69 -12.68
N ARG A 160 -0.67 -6.09 -11.41
CA ARG A 160 -1.29 -5.46 -10.24
C ARG A 160 -0.90 -3.99 -10.07
N LEU A 161 0.33 -3.62 -10.40
CA LEU A 161 0.75 -2.22 -10.41
C LEU A 161 0.15 -1.47 -11.61
N ASN A 162 0.10 -2.11 -12.79
CA ASN A 162 -0.45 -1.54 -14.02
C ASN A 162 -1.97 -1.37 -14.01
N GLU A 163 -2.71 -2.03 -13.11
CA GLU A 163 -4.13 -1.76 -12.86
C GLU A 163 -4.35 -0.32 -12.38
N GLY A 164 -3.30 0.35 -11.86
CA GLY A 164 -3.35 1.70 -11.34
C GLY A 164 -4.26 1.83 -10.11
N PRO A 165 -4.12 0.95 -9.09
CA PRO A 165 -4.94 1.00 -7.88
C PRO A 165 -4.69 2.30 -7.09
N LEU A 166 -5.58 2.61 -6.13
CA LEU A 166 -5.33 3.71 -5.18
C LEU A 166 -3.99 3.51 -4.45
N LEU A 167 -3.73 2.29 -4.00
CA LEU A 167 -2.50 1.94 -3.31
C LEU A 167 -1.98 0.57 -3.78
N TRP A 168 -0.70 0.53 -4.13
CA TRP A 168 0.06 -0.69 -4.33
C TRP A 168 1.12 -0.79 -3.23
N THR A 169 1.14 -1.87 -2.48
CA THR A 169 2.08 -2.06 -1.36
C THR A 169 2.89 -3.32 -1.56
N TYR A 170 4.19 -3.22 -1.35
CA TYR A 170 5.08 -4.37 -1.22
C TYR A 170 5.59 -4.47 0.22
N ILE A 171 5.56 -5.65 0.82
CA ILE A 171 6.18 -5.96 2.12
C ILE A 171 7.08 -7.19 1.97
N GLY A 172 8.34 -7.08 2.42
CA GLY A 172 9.31 -8.18 2.36
C GLY A 172 10.74 -7.71 2.30
N HIS A 173 11.65 -8.57 1.79
CA HIS A 173 13.03 -8.18 1.56
C HIS A 173 13.17 -7.32 0.32
N GLY A 174 14.04 -6.30 0.40
CA GLY A 174 14.41 -5.43 -0.70
C GLY A 174 15.90 -5.18 -0.76
N ARG A 175 16.32 -4.73 -1.91
CA ARG A 175 17.65 -4.19 -2.18
C ARG A 175 17.48 -2.93 -3.01
N HIS A 176 18.56 -2.19 -3.15
CA HIS A 176 18.63 -0.97 -3.93
C HIS A 176 17.99 -1.10 -5.34
N ASP A 177 18.19 -2.22 -6.04
CA ASP A 177 17.81 -2.44 -7.45
C ASP A 177 16.68 -3.47 -7.67
N ARG A 178 16.17 -4.10 -6.60
CA ARG A 178 15.24 -5.23 -6.75
C ARG A 178 14.51 -5.61 -5.46
N LEU A 179 13.37 -6.27 -5.63
CA LEU A 179 12.65 -6.96 -4.57
C LEU A 179 13.10 -8.43 -4.47
N ASP A 180 12.57 -9.16 -3.50
CA ASP A 180 12.94 -10.54 -3.18
C ASP A 180 12.65 -11.55 -4.31
N ARG A 181 12.85 -12.82 -4.01
CA ARG A 181 12.51 -13.96 -4.89
C ARG A 181 11.25 -14.67 -4.40
N VAL A 182 10.51 -15.26 -5.33
CA VAL A 182 9.48 -16.23 -4.99
C VAL A 182 10.16 -17.47 -4.42
N ARG A 183 9.74 -17.95 -3.25
CA ARG A 183 10.29 -19.16 -2.65
C ARG A 183 9.73 -20.38 -3.38
N THR A 184 10.61 -21.19 -3.94
CA THR A 184 10.30 -22.51 -4.48
C THR A 184 11.42 -23.49 -4.13
N PRO A 185 11.20 -24.82 -4.16
CA PRO A 185 12.25 -25.81 -3.85
C PRO A 185 13.50 -25.73 -4.73
N ARG A 186 13.39 -25.15 -5.94
CA ARG A 186 14.50 -25.01 -6.91
C ARG A 186 14.99 -23.56 -7.08
N GLY A 187 14.60 -22.65 -6.16
CA GLY A 187 14.78 -21.23 -6.34
C GLY A 187 13.74 -20.64 -7.33
N GLY A 188 13.27 -19.43 -7.09
CA GLY A 188 12.24 -18.79 -7.90
C GLY A 188 12.71 -17.49 -8.57
N PRO A 189 11.90 -16.92 -9.47
CA PRO A 189 12.18 -15.64 -10.09
C PRO A 189 12.21 -14.50 -9.05
N ARG A 190 12.80 -13.38 -9.40
CA ARG A 190 12.67 -12.12 -8.64
C ARG A 190 11.25 -11.61 -8.77
N ILE A 191 10.71 -11.03 -7.68
CA ILE A 191 9.38 -10.42 -7.65
C ILE A 191 9.35 -9.20 -8.58
N MET A 192 10.38 -8.34 -8.51
CA MET A 192 10.56 -7.16 -9.37
C MET A 192 12.04 -6.76 -9.38
N ARG A 193 12.53 -6.24 -10.51
CA ARG A 193 13.87 -5.66 -10.71
C ARG A 193 13.73 -4.34 -11.47
N MET A 194 14.73 -3.50 -11.42
CA MET A 194 14.80 -2.29 -12.26
C MET A 194 14.58 -2.58 -13.75
N ALA A 195 15.12 -3.69 -14.25
CA ALA A 195 14.96 -4.11 -15.64
C ALA A 195 13.50 -4.41 -16.04
N ASP A 196 12.62 -4.61 -15.07
CA ASP A 196 11.20 -4.87 -15.31
C ASP A 196 10.37 -3.57 -15.45
N LEU A 197 10.88 -2.43 -14.96
CA LEU A 197 10.18 -1.13 -14.93
C LEU A 197 9.76 -0.57 -16.31
N PRO A 198 10.49 -0.83 -17.43
CA PRO A 198 10.00 -0.45 -18.75
C PRO A 198 8.67 -1.11 -19.17
N GLN A 199 8.23 -2.15 -18.46
CA GLN A 199 6.93 -2.79 -18.66
C GLN A 199 5.78 -2.08 -17.93
N LEU A 200 6.07 -1.07 -17.11
CA LEU A 200 5.05 -0.26 -16.46
C LEU A 200 4.22 0.51 -17.50
N ARG A 201 2.92 0.51 -17.30
CA ARG A 201 1.94 1.17 -18.17
C ARG A 201 1.09 2.12 -17.33
N ASN A 202 0.60 3.15 -17.95
CA ASN A 202 -0.36 4.04 -17.32
C ASN A 202 -1.68 3.31 -17.07
N GLY A 203 -1.88 2.83 -15.85
CA GLY A 203 -3.18 2.35 -15.41
C GLY A 203 -4.21 3.47 -15.27
N LYS A 204 -5.47 3.13 -14.97
CA LYS A 204 -6.56 4.09 -14.85
C LYS A 204 -6.33 5.15 -13.78
N GLY A 205 -5.69 4.78 -12.66
CA GLY A 205 -5.52 5.63 -11.47
C GLY A 205 -4.08 6.10 -11.22
N ARG A 206 -3.03 5.43 -11.71
CA ARG A 206 -1.62 5.68 -11.37
C ARG A 206 -1.34 5.53 -9.87
N ALA A 207 -1.08 4.33 -9.44
CA ALA A 207 -0.88 3.93 -8.04
C ALA A 207 -0.01 4.88 -7.21
N LEU A 208 -0.35 4.99 -5.93
CA LEU A 208 0.61 5.30 -4.88
C LEU A 208 1.32 3.99 -4.53
N ALA A 209 2.65 4.00 -4.39
CA ALA A 209 3.42 2.82 -4.04
C ALA A 209 4.04 2.94 -2.64
N LEU A 210 3.88 1.89 -1.82
CA LEU A 210 4.48 1.78 -0.50
C LEU A 210 5.41 0.57 -0.48
N LEU A 211 6.73 0.80 -0.37
CA LEU A 211 7.76 -0.23 -0.37
C LEU A 211 8.25 -0.47 1.07
N LEU A 212 7.63 -1.40 1.76
CA LEU A 212 7.98 -1.82 3.12
C LEU A 212 9.11 -2.86 3.06
N CYS A 213 10.31 -2.39 2.75
CA CYS A 213 11.49 -3.23 2.61
C CYS A 213 12.79 -2.41 2.70
N CYS A 214 13.91 -3.11 2.92
CA CYS A 214 15.23 -2.49 3.03
C CYS A 214 15.69 -1.90 1.69
N HIS A 215 16.42 -0.79 1.74
CA HIS A 215 17.23 -0.21 0.66
C HIS A 215 16.50 0.19 -0.63
N ALA A 216 15.22 -0.06 -0.78
CA ALA A 216 14.52 0.27 -2.03
C ALA A 216 14.42 1.79 -2.29
N GLY A 217 14.61 2.61 -1.25
CA GLY A 217 14.68 4.07 -1.28
C GLY A 217 16.06 4.65 -0.95
N ALA A 218 17.16 3.93 -1.23
CA ALA A 218 18.52 4.39 -0.96
C ALA A 218 18.97 5.40 -2.03
N TYR A 219 18.37 6.58 -2.04
CA TYR A 219 18.48 7.63 -3.05
C TYR A 219 19.81 8.41 -3.02
N ASP A 220 20.57 8.24 -1.96
CA ASP A 220 21.91 8.82 -1.76
C ASP A 220 23.03 7.89 -2.28
N GLY A 221 22.70 6.96 -3.16
CA GLY A 221 23.63 6.02 -3.78
C GLY A 221 24.32 6.60 -5.03
N ALA A 222 25.35 5.88 -5.53
CA ALA A 222 26.01 6.23 -6.79
C ALA A 222 25.14 6.00 -8.03
N THR A 223 24.09 5.21 -7.90
CA THR A 223 23.10 4.91 -8.94
C THR A 223 21.70 5.01 -8.37
N ASP A 224 20.71 5.28 -9.23
CA ASP A 224 19.32 5.38 -8.81
C ASP A 224 18.84 4.12 -8.08
N CYS A 225 18.04 4.29 -7.05
CA CYS A 225 17.37 3.19 -6.38
C CYS A 225 16.04 2.81 -7.07
N LEU A 226 15.46 1.69 -6.62
CA LEU A 226 14.20 1.19 -7.18
C LEU A 226 13.06 2.21 -7.09
N ALA A 227 12.94 2.92 -5.95
CA ALA A 227 11.88 3.91 -5.73
C ALA A 227 12.01 5.12 -6.69
N GLU A 228 13.23 5.62 -6.90
CA GLU A 228 13.52 6.70 -7.84
C GLU A 228 13.13 6.29 -9.27
N ARG A 229 13.60 5.13 -9.72
CA ARG A 229 13.29 4.61 -11.06
C ARG A 229 11.81 4.31 -11.24
N MET A 230 11.10 3.85 -10.20
CA MET A 230 9.64 3.69 -10.25
C MET A 230 8.94 5.03 -10.42
N LEU A 231 9.36 6.07 -9.68
CA LEU A 231 8.77 7.40 -9.80
C LEU A 231 9.05 8.02 -11.17
N ILE A 232 10.27 7.92 -11.67
CA ILE A 232 10.66 8.53 -12.95
C ILE A 232 10.06 7.80 -14.15
N ALA A 233 9.80 6.48 -14.05
CA ALA A 233 9.21 5.70 -15.13
C ALA A 233 7.87 6.30 -15.59
N PRO A 234 7.67 6.52 -16.91
CA PRO A 234 6.44 7.15 -17.43
C PRO A 234 5.16 6.42 -17.06
N GLY A 235 5.19 5.08 -16.99
CA GLY A 235 4.08 4.23 -16.56
C GLY A 235 4.10 3.86 -15.08
N GLY A 236 5.01 4.43 -14.30
CA GLY A 236 5.19 4.13 -12.88
C GLY A 236 4.20 4.86 -11.97
N PRO A 237 4.25 4.59 -10.66
CA PRO A 237 3.43 5.24 -9.64
C PRO A 237 3.65 6.76 -9.62
N VAL A 238 2.67 7.49 -9.10
CA VAL A 238 2.72 8.96 -8.99
C VAL A 238 3.42 9.43 -7.71
N GLY A 239 3.52 8.54 -6.71
CA GLY A 239 4.28 8.74 -5.48
C GLY A 239 4.78 7.40 -4.96
N VAL A 240 5.96 7.39 -4.35
CA VAL A 240 6.60 6.18 -3.78
C VAL A 240 7.11 6.50 -2.38
N ILE A 241 6.70 5.71 -1.39
CA ILE A 241 7.26 5.76 -0.04
C ILE A 241 8.17 4.55 0.13
N ALA A 242 9.44 4.75 0.51
CA ALA A 242 10.43 3.68 0.59
C ALA A 242 11.52 3.92 1.63
N GLY A 243 12.08 2.82 2.17
CA GLY A 243 13.16 2.84 3.15
C GLY A 243 14.55 2.96 2.51
N SER A 244 15.39 3.85 3.05
CA SER A 244 16.75 4.13 2.52
C SER A 244 17.81 3.11 2.97
N ARG A 245 17.63 2.44 4.09
CA ARG A 245 18.57 1.45 4.65
C ARG A 245 17.84 0.20 5.14
N VAL A 246 18.49 -0.59 5.99
CA VAL A 246 17.86 -1.75 6.63
C VAL A 246 16.72 -1.28 7.53
N THR A 247 15.55 -1.86 7.33
CA THR A 247 14.32 -1.57 8.08
C THR A 247 13.93 -2.77 8.94
N MET A 248 13.29 -2.53 10.07
CA MET A 248 12.86 -3.57 10.99
C MET A 248 11.35 -3.82 10.89
N PRO A 249 10.90 -5.08 10.97
CA PRO A 249 9.52 -5.47 10.73
C PRO A 249 8.47 -4.77 11.61
N TYR A 250 8.80 -4.56 12.88
CA TYR A 250 7.87 -3.93 13.83
C TYR A 250 7.54 -2.49 13.43
N SER A 251 8.56 -1.63 13.33
CA SER A 251 8.32 -0.22 13.01
C SER A 251 7.81 -0.03 11.57
N MET A 252 8.20 -0.92 10.63
CA MET A 252 7.56 -0.96 9.30
C MET A 252 6.06 -1.24 9.39
N ALA A 253 5.63 -2.19 10.22
CA ALA A 253 4.22 -2.53 10.38
C ALA A 253 3.43 -1.37 11.00
N VAL A 254 4.00 -0.69 12.00
CA VAL A 254 3.40 0.50 12.62
C VAL A 254 3.25 1.63 11.57
N LEU A 255 4.31 1.94 10.82
CA LEU A 255 4.28 2.97 9.77
C LEU A 255 3.27 2.62 8.67
N ALA A 256 3.21 1.36 8.25
CA ALA A 256 2.25 0.89 7.25
C ALA A 256 0.80 1.05 7.73
N ASN A 257 0.52 0.65 8.99
CA ASN A 257 -0.82 0.81 9.59
C ASN A 257 -1.21 2.29 9.66
N GLY A 258 -0.33 3.17 10.14
CA GLY A 258 -0.54 4.62 10.16
C GLY A 258 -0.77 5.18 8.76
N THR A 259 0.06 4.81 7.77
CA THR A 259 -0.10 5.27 6.38
C THR A 259 -1.45 4.85 5.81
N MET A 260 -1.87 3.59 5.99
CA MET A 260 -3.17 3.11 5.51
C MET A 260 -4.34 3.79 6.22
N LYS A 261 -4.28 3.96 7.55
CA LYS A 261 -5.29 4.68 8.34
C LYS A 261 -5.45 6.12 7.84
N GLN A 262 -4.35 6.86 7.69
CA GLN A 262 -4.37 8.23 7.20
C GLN A 262 -4.81 8.32 5.73
N LEU A 263 -4.43 7.37 4.89
CA LEU A 263 -4.83 7.34 3.48
C LEU A 263 -6.31 7.01 3.29
N LEU A 264 -6.87 6.06 4.07
CA LEU A 264 -8.19 5.48 3.78
C LEU A 264 -9.30 6.03 4.67
N MET A 265 -9.00 6.50 5.88
CA MET A 265 -10.00 6.82 6.91
C MET A 265 -9.94 8.28 7.38
N ALA A 266 -8.77 8.94 7.31
CA ALA A 266 -8.60 10.32 7.75
C ALA A 266 -8.97 11.33 6.66
N ASP A 267 -9.09 12.59 7.03
CA ASP A 267 -9.44 13.72 6.16
C ASP A 267 -8.24 14.38 5.46
N CYS A 268 -7.07 13.71 5.43
CA CYS A 268 -5.88 14.24 4.76
C CYS A 268 -6.16 14.59 3.30
N ALA A 269 -5.85 15.81 2.90
CA ALA A 269 -6.08 16.27 1.53
C ALA A 269 -4.96 15.83 0.57
N THR A 270 -3.73 15.69 1.07
CA THR A 270 -2.53 15.44 0.26
C THR A 270 -1.74 14.22 0.70
N LEU A 271 -0.91 13.68 -0.21
CA LEU A 271 -0.04 12.53 0.07
C LEU A 271 1.01 12.85 1.16
N GLY A 272 1.58 14.05 1.12
CA GLY A 272 2.56 14.47 2.11
C GLY A 272 1.95 14.57 3.51
N GLU A 273 0.69 15.03 3.62
CA GLU A 273 -0.01 15.07 4.90
C GLU A 273 -0.30 13.67 5.45
N VAL A 274 -0.71 12.72 4.60
CA VAL A 274 -0.84 11.30 4.99
C VAL A 274 0.45 10.78 5.57
N PHE A 275 1.57 11.03 4.88
CA PHE A 275 2.85 10.48 5.30
C PHE A 275 3.41 11.18 6.55
N ARG A 276 3.23 12.50 6.67
CA ARG A 276 3.58 13.26 7.87
C ARG A 276 2.84 12.73 9.11
N ARG A 277 1.51 12.60 9.03
CA ARG A 277 0.70 12.07 10.15
C ARG A 277 1.05 10.62 10.48
N ALA A 278 1.31 9.78 9.46
CA ALA A 278 1.77 8.42 9.69
C ALA A 278 3.11 8.36 10.43
N LYS A 279 4.05 9.28 10.14
CA LYS A 279 5.29 9.43 10.89
C LYS A 279 5.05 9.90 12.33
N GLN A 280 4.14 10.85 12.55
CA GLN A 280 3.77 11.27 13.90
C GLN A 280 3.15 10.11 14.71
N GLU A 281 2.23 9.33 14.13
CA GLU A 281 1.67 8.15 14.77
C GLU A 281 2.70 7.04 15.04
N LEU A 282 3.80 7.00 14.30
CA LEU A 282 4.89 6.05 14.56
C LEU A 282 5.47 6.24 15.96
N VAL A 283 5.60 7.47 16.43
CA VAL A 283 6.20 7.82 17.73
C VAL A 283 5.16 8.21 18.79
N GLN A 284 4.08 8.86 18.39
CA GLN A 284 2.99 9.29 19.26
C GLN A 284 1.82 8.30 19.13
N ALA A 285 1.76 7.30 20.01
CA ALA A 285 0.69 6.30 19.98
C ALA A 285 -0.61 6.87 20.54
N ASP A 286 -1.72 6.65 19.83
CA ASP A 286 -3.07 6.84 20.39
C ASP A 286 -3.30 5.77 21.48
N PRO A 287 -3.60 6.18 22.72
CA PRO A 287 -3.87 5.24 23.82
C PRO A 287 -5.05 4.29 23.56
N GLU A 288 -5.95 4.62 22.65
CA GLU A 288 -7.11 3.79 22.32
C GLU A 288 -6.87 2.87 21.11
N ASP A 289 -5.73 3.01 20.41
CA ASP A 289 -5.40 2.16 19.25
C ASP A 289 -5.03 0.72 19.68
N GLN A 290 -6.03 -0.17 19.66
CA GLN A 290 -5.86 -1.58 20.00
C GLN A 290 -4.92 -2.32 19.05
N THR A 291 -4.89 -1.94 17.76
CA THR A 291 -3.98 -2.52 16.78
C THR A 291 -2.54 -2.18 17.14
N ARG A 292 -2.27 -0.94 17.51
CA ARG A 292 -0.95 -0.50 17.94
C ARG A 292 -0.52 -1.23 19.23
N LYS A 293 -1.39 -1.32 20.25
CA LYS A 293 -1.11 -2.08 21.48
C LYS A 293 -0.74 -3.52 21.20
N MET A 294 -1.47 -4.20 20.32
CA MET A 294 -1.16 -5.58 19.94
C MET A 294 0.21 -5.68 19.23
N MET A 295 0.53 -4.76 18.32
CA MET A 295 1.84 -4.74 17.65
C MET A 295 2.97 -4.52 18.64
N ASP A 296 2.81 -3.61 19.61
CA ASP A 296 3.79 -3.30 20.64
C ASP A 296 4.04 -4.53 21.54
N GLN A 297 2.98 -5.24 21.97
CA GLN A 297 3.08 -6.46 22.77
C GLN A 297 3.80 -7.59 22.01
N LEU A 298 3.47 -7.80 20.74
CA LEU A 298 4.15 -8.79 19.91
C LEU A 298 5.63 -8.45 19.72
N ALA A 299 5.94 -7.17 19.46
CA ALA A 299 7.32 -6.73 19.32
C ALA A 299 8.11 -6.87 20.61
N GLN A 300 7.52 -6.53 21.76
CA GLN A 300 8.14 -6.71 23.07
C GLN A 300 8.47 -8.17 23.36
N ALA A 301 7.64 -9.10 22.89
CA ALA A 301 7.85 -10.52 23.10
C ALA A 301 8.86 -11.14 22.11
N MET A 302 8.91 -10.67 20.88
CA MET A 302 9.52 -11.43 19.77
C MET A 302 10.51 -10.64 18.90
N SER A 303 10.54 -9.29 18.98
CA SER A 303 11.50 -8.51 18.17
C SER A 303 12.93 -8.71 18.65
N PRO A 304 13.91 -8.83 17.73
CA PRO A 304 15.31 -8.77 18.10
C PRO A 304 15.72 -7.44 18.75
N THR A 305 14.97 -6.38 18.48
CA THR A 305 15.14 -5.01 19.01
C THR A 305 14.20 -4.69 20.17
N ARG A 306 13.63 -5.70 20.83
CA ARG A 306 12.59 -5.52 21.86
C ARG A 306 12.93 -4.56 23.00
N ASN A 307 14.22 -4.37 23.29
CA ASN A 307 14.68 -3.46 24.33
C ASN A 307 14.81 -2.00 23.82
N GLU A 308 14.70 -1.75 22.52
CA GLU A 308 14.94 -0.47 21.85
C GLU A 308 13.78 -0.09 20.91
N LEU A 309 12.55 -0.56 21.18
CA LEU A 309 11.41 -0.34 20.28
C LEU A 309 11.08 1.13 20.06
N ALA A 310 11.29 1.98 21.06
CA ALA A 310 11.09 3.42 20.94
C ALA A 310 12.12 4.03 19.97
N GLU A 311 13.39 3.67 20.12
CA GLU A 311 14.48 4.14 19.27
C GLU A 311 14.35 3.57 17.85
N GLU A 312 13.92 2.32 17.70
CA GLU A 312 13.61 1.73 16.40
C GLU A 312 12.54 2.55 15.66
N ARG A 313 11.48 3.00 16.36
CA ARG A 313 10.47 3.88 15.74
C ARG A 313 11.05 5.23 15.35
N MET A 314 11.87 5.83 16.20
CA MET A 314 12.54 7.09 15.89
C MET A 314 13.49 6.98 14.68
N GLU A 315 14.25 5.88 14.55
CA GLU A 315 15.06 5.63 13.36
C GLU A 315 14.19 5.48 12.10
N HIS A 316 13.00 4.88 12.21
CA HIS A 316 12.11 4.70 11.06
C HIS A 316 11.51 6.01 10.55
N LEU A 317 11.47 7.10 11.35
CA LEU A 317 11.17 8.44 10.84
C LEU A 317 12.19 8.87 9.77
N ALA A 318 13.47 8.61 10.03
CA ALA A 318 14.55 8.94 9.10
C ALA A 318 14.64 7.94 7.94
N LEU A 319 14.40 6.64 8.19
CA LEU A 319 14.55 5.58 7.20
C LEU A 319 13.61 5.75 6.01
N PHE A 320 12.35 6.16 6.23
CA PHE A 320 11.38 6.25 5.16
C PHE A 320 11.26 7.65 4.60
N ASN A 321 11.33 7.76 3.26
CA ASN A 321 11.23 9.00 2.50
C ASN A 321 10.09 8.92 1.47
N LEU A 322 9.47 10.08 1.16
CA LEU A 322 8.47 10.23 0.12
C LEU A 322 9.16 10.72 -1.17
N PHE A 323 9.15 9.89 -2.19
CA PHE A 323 9.49 10.25 -3.56
C PHE A 323 8.20 10.63 -4.29
N GLY A 324 7.98 11.92 -4.50
CA GLY A 324 6.75 12.46 -5.06
C GLY A 324 6.47 13.88 -4.58
N ASP A 325 5.41 14.47 -5.11
CA ASP A 325 4.93 15.78 -4.68
C ASP A 325 4.17 15.64 -3.33
N PRO A 326 4.60 16.31 -2.26
CA PRO A 326 3.89 16.27 -0.98
C PRO A 326 2.50 16.92 -1.05
N LEU A 327 2.26 17.80 -2.02
CA LEU A 327 0.96 18.43 -2.26
C LEU A 327 0.07 17.64 -3.24
N LEU A 328 0.52 16.47 -3.72
CA LEU A 328 -0.30 15.61 -4.56
C LEU A 328 -1.67 15.38 -3.92
N SER A 329 -2.73 15.84 -4.59
CA SER A 329 -4.11 15.74 -4.12
C SER A 329 -4.58 14.29 -4.12
N LEU A 330 -5.09 13.82 -2.99
CA LEU A 330 -5.62 12.46 -2.88
C LEU A 330 -6.99 12.37 -3.56
N ARG A 331 -7.11 11.44 -4.48
CA ARG A 331 -8.34 11.18 -5.25
C ARG A 331 -9.19 10.11 -4.55
N ARG A 332 -9.56 10.36 -3.28
CA ARG A 332 -10.35 9.41 -2.47
C ARG A 332 -11.83 9.51 -2.78
N PRO A 333 -12.58 8.39 -2.72
CA PRO A 333 -14.04 8.42 -2.82
C PRO A 333 -14.66 9.01 -1.55
N GLU A 334 -15.82 9.65 -1.71
CA GLU A 334 -16.68 10.11 -0.61
C GLU A 334 -17.30 8.91 0.12
N ALA A 335 -17.71 9.10 1.38
CA ALA A 335 -18.42 8.05 2.11
C ALA A 335 -19.88 7.94 1.65
N LEU A 336 -20.35 6.71 1.41
CA LEU A 336 -21.73 6.40 1.05
C LEU A 336 -22.37 5.50 2.11
N ALA A 337 -23.32 6.03 2.87
CA ALA A 337 -24.01 5.26 3.90
C ALA A 337 -25.06 4.31 3.27
N LEU A 338 -24.99 3.04 3.66
CA LEU A 338 -25.97 2.00 3.27
C LEU A 338 -26.85 1.62 4.45
N LYS A 339 -28.11 1.30 4.17
CA LYS A 339 -29.06 0.73 5.11
C LYS A 339 -29.66 -0.55 4.52
N LEU A 340 -29.53 -1.67 5.20
CA LEU A 340 -30.06 -2.97 4.78
C LEU A 340 -30.29 -3.85 6.02
N PRO A 341 -31.09 -4.93 5.90
CA PRO A 341 -31.25 -5.93 6.96
C PRO A 341 -29.92 -6.61 7.29
N ASN A 342 -29.70 -6.92 8.58
CA ASN A 342 -28.49 -7.60 9.03
C ASN A 342 -28.44 -9.08 8.61
N GLN A 343 -29.57 -9.65 8.14
CA GLN A 343 -29.69 -11.05 7.75
C GLN A 343 -30.57 -11.19 6.51
N VAL A 344 -30.29 -12.22 5.70
CA VAL A 344 -31.09 -12.63 4.54
C VAL A 344 -30.93 -14.14 4.33
N SER A 345 -32.01 -14.85 3.95
CA SER A 345 -31.92 -16.27 3.62
C SER A 345 -31.43 -16.49 2.19
N ARG A 346 -30.81 -17.64 1.96
CA ARG A 346 -30.53 -18.13 0.59
C ARG A 346 -31.80 -18.13 -0.25
N GLY A 347 -31.71 -17.80 -1.54
CA GLY A 347 -32.83 -17.66 -2.43
C GLY A 347 -33.71 -16.44 -2.17
N GLY A 348 -33.43 -15.68 -1.12
CA GLY A 348 -34.14 -14.44 -0.77
C GLY A 348 -33.65 -13.22 -1.54
N THR A 349 -34.21 -12.07 -1.18
CA THR A 349 -33.86 -10.78 -1.77
C THR A 349 -33.41 -9.81 -0.67
N LEU A 350 -32.26 -9.19 -0.87
CA LEU A 350 -31.71 -8.19 0.05
C LEU A 350 -32.03 -6.79 -0.45
N THR A 351 -32.89 -6.08 0.27
CA THR A 351 -33.22 -4.69 -0.04
C THR A 351 -32.17 -3.76 0.54
N VAL A 352 -31.55 -2.95 -0.31
CA VAL A 352 -30.50 -1.99 0.02
C VAL A 352 -31.03 -0.58 -0.20
N ALA A 353 -31.01 0.25 0.84
CA ALA A 353 -31.35 1.66 0.74
C ALA A 353 -30.10 2.53 0.93
N ALA A 354 -30.00 3.61 0.15
CA ALA A 354 -28.94 4.61 0.24
C ALA A 354 -29.48 6.00 -0.05
N THR A 355 -28.75 7.04 0.40
CA THR A 355 -28.95 8.41 -0.06
C THR A 355 -27.75 8.79 -0.92
N LEU A 356 -27.96 8.91 -2.23
CA LEU A 356 -26.91 9.21 -3.19
C LEU A 356 -26.57 10.71 -3.16
N PRO A 357 -25.31 11.09 -2.94
CA PRO A 357 -24.88 12.49 -2.87
C PRO A 357 -24.85 13.17 -4.24
N PHE A 358 -24.86 12.40 -5.33
CA PHE A 358 -24.90 12.86 -6.73
C PHE A 358 -25.47 11.77 -7.63
N SER A 359 -25.85 12.14 -8.85
CA SER A 359 -26.30 11.20 -9.87
C SER A 359 -25.11 10.49 -10.52
N GLY A 360 -25.25 9.21 -10.87
CA GLY A 360 -24.17 8.48 -11.54
C GLY A 360 -24.43 6.98 -11.63
N ASP A 361 -23.44 6.24 -12.07
CA ASP A 361 -23.48 4.77 -12.12
C ASP A 361 -23.22 4.19 -10.74
N LEU A 362 -24.19 3.46 -10.22
CA LEU A 362 -24.08 2.76 -8.94
C LEU A 362 -23.86 1.27 -9.19
N THR A 363 -22.82 0.72 -8.59
CA THR A 363 -22.58 -0.73 -8.49
C THR A 363 -22.78 -1.18 -7.05
N LEU A 364 -23.67 -2.13 -6.83
CA LEU A 364 -23.85 -2.84 -5.56
C LEU A 364 -23.26 -4.25 -5.70
N GLN A 365 -22.44 -4.67 -4.75
CA GLN A 365 -21.80 -5.99 -4.75
C GLN A 365 -22.09 -6.70 -3.44
N LEU A 366 -22.60 -7.92 -3.51
CA LEU A 366 -22.60 -8.84 -2.37
C LEU A 366 -21.32 -9.66 -2.42
N VAL A 367 -20.49 -9.57 -1.38
CA VAL A 367 -19.17 -10.20 -1.33
C VAL A 367 -18.95 -10.97 -0.04
N ARG A 368 -18.04 -11.94 -0.06
CA ARG A 368 -17.61 -12.65 1.16
C ARG A 368 -16.81 -11.70 2.06
N SER A 369 -17.10 -11.72 3.37
CA SER A 369 -16.33 -10.93 4.32
C SER A 369 -14.91 -11.48 4.49
N ARG A 370 -13.92 -10.60 4.49
CA ARG A 370 -12.50 -10.91 4.80
C ARG A 370 -12.28 -11.37 6.25
N HIS A 371 -13.24 -11.12 7.12
CA HIS A 371 -13.19 -11.52 8.52
C HIS A 371 -13.59 -12.98 8.76
N ARG A 372 -14.03 -13.68 7.70
CA ARG A 372 -14.38 -15.10 7.78
C ARG A 372 -13.14 -15.98 7.84
N PRO A 373 -13.15 -17.08 8.64
CA PRO A 373 -12.07 -18.06 8.65
C PRO A 373 -11.84 -18.75 7.29
N ASP A 374 -12.93 -18.94 6.52
CA ASP A 374 -12.94 -19.60 5.21
C ASP A 374 -12.86 -18.62 4.02
N TYR A 375 -12.45 -17.38 4.24
CA TYR A 375 -12.31 -16.37 3.18
C TYR A 375 -11.39 -16.85 2.06
N ALA A 376 -10.22 -17.37 2.42
CA ALA A 376 -9.25 -17.89 1.46
C ALA A 376 -9.34 -19.42 1.34
N PRO A 377 -9.08 -19.99 0.14
CA PRO A 377 -8.87 -21.42 -0.01
C PRO A 377 -7.73 -21.93 0.89
N ALA A 378 -7.73 -23.22 1.20
CA ALA A 378 -6.66 -23.85 1.96
C ALA A 378 -5.29 -23.70 1.26
N GLY A 379 -4.25 -23.55 2.05
CA GLY A 379 -2.87 -23.54 1.59
C GLY A 379 -2.43 -24.92 1.04
N ARG A 380 -1.24 -24.98 0.44
CA ARG A 380 -0.68 -26.21 -0.16
C ARG A 380 0.40 -26.78 0.74
N ASN A 381 0.37 -28.10 0.91
CA ASN A 381 1.38 -28.84 1.69
C ASN A 381 2.53 -29.36 0.82
N ALA A 382 2.39 -29.37 -0.51
CA ALA A 382 3.42 -29.79 -1.44
C ALA A 382 3.52 -28.83 -2.64
N PHE A 383 4.75 -28.67 -3.14
CA PHE A 383 5.00 -27.85 -4.33
C PHE A 383 4.57 -28.63 -5.60
N PRO A 384 3.70 -28.05 -6.45
CA PRO A 384 3.25 -28.72 -7.66
C PRO A 384 4.37 -28.81 -8.70
N THR A 385 4.65 -30.02 -9.19
CA THR A 385 5.71 -30.29 -10.18
C THR A 385 5.17 -30.59 -11.58
N THR A 386 3.88 -30.83 -11.72
CA THR A 386 3.24 -31.13 -13.00
C THR A 386 2.54 -29.91 -13.61
N PRO A 387 2.37 -29.84 -14.94
CA PRO A 387 1.61 -28.77 -15.60
C PRO A 387 0.18 -28.62 -15.04
N GLN A 388 -0.50 -29.73 -14.77
CA GLN A 388 -1.85 -29.74 -14.18
C GLN A 388 -1.86 -29.17 -12.76
N GLY A 389 -0.86 -29.53 -11.94
CA GLY A 389 -0.70 -29.01 -10.59
C GLY A 389 -0.41 -27.49 -10.60
N LEU A 390 0.42 -27.00 -11.52
CA LEU A 390 0.68 -25.57 -11.70
C LEU A 390 -0.57 -24.84 -12.19
N ALA A 391 -1.35 -25.41 -13.10
CA ALA A 391 -2.63 -24.83 -13.53
C ALA A 391 -3.64 -24.76 -12.37
N ALA A 392 -3.72 -25.80 -11.54
CA ALA A 392 -4.55 -25.79 -10.32
C ALA A 392 -4.08 -24.72 -9.31
N MET A 393 -2.75 -24.52 -9.18
CA MET A 393 -2.19 -23.43 -8.37
C MET A 393 -2.65 -22.06 -8.84
N GLN A 394 -2.64 -21.81 -10.16
CA GLN A 394 -3.13 -20.55 -10.72
C GLN A 394 -4.64 -20.36 -10.47
N LYS A 395 -5.45 -21.38 -10.70
CA LYS A 395 -6.90 -21.33 -10.40
C LYS A 395 -7.18 -21.03 -8.92
N THR A 396 -6.36 -21.59 -8.01
CA THR A 396 -6.46 -21.29 -6.57
C THR A 396 -6.17 -19.83 -6.27
N TYR A 397 -5.12 -19.25 -6.89
CA TYR A 397 -4.79 -17.83 -6.77
C TYR A 397 -5.93 -16.94 -7.27
N ASP A 398 -6.47 -17.25 -8.46
CA ASP A 398 -7.56 -16.49 -9.05
C ASP A 398 -8.81 -16.53 -8.14
N ARG A 399 -9.14 -17.71 -7.58
CA ARG A 399 -10.26 -17.88 -6.64
C ARG A 399 -10.02 -17.15 -5.31
N ALA A 400 -8.80 -17.17 -4.79
CA ALA A 400 -8.46 -16.53 -3.53
C ALA A 400 -8.62 -14.99 -3.59
N ASN A 401 -8.45 -14.41 -4.77
CA ASN A 401 -8.61 -12.97 -5.01
C ASN A 401 -10.01 -12.58 -5.53
N ARG A 402 -10.97 -13.54 -5.56
CA ARG A 402 -12.37 -13.28 -5.89
C ARG A 402 -13.22 -13.39 -4.64
N ASP A 403 -13.80 -12.28 -4.22
CA ASP A 403 -14.73 -12.22 -3.10
C ASP A 403 -16.19 -12.00 -3.51
N ASP A 404 -16.43 -11.75 -4.81
CA ASP A 404 -17.75 -11.50 -5.39
C ASP A 404 -18.67 -12.74 -5.29
N ILE A 405 -19.91 -12.51 -4.85
CA ILE A 405 -21.02 -13.47 -4.85
C ILE A 405 -22.03 -13.04 -5.90
N GLN A 406 -22.43 -11.77 -5.87
CA GLN A 406 -23.43 -11.19 -6.76
C GLN A 406 -23.12 -9.71 -7.00
N ASP A 407 -23.27 -9.28 -8.25
CA ASP A 407 -23.16 -7.87 -8.65
C ASP A 407 -24.51 -7.38 -9.18
N LEU A 408 -24.87 -6.14 -8.82
CA LEU A 408 -25.99 -5.40 -9.39
C LEU A 408 -25.48 -4.04 -9.84
N ARG A 409 -25.76 -3.67 -11.10
CA ARG A 409 -25.46 -2.35 -11.63
C ARG A 409 -26.75 -1.58 -11.85
N VAL A 410 -26.79 -0.34 -11.35
CA VAL A 410 -27.88 0.62 -11.59
C VAL A 410 -27.25 1.77 -12.37
N GLU A 411 -27.54 1.85 -13.67
CA GLU A 411 -27.04 2.91 -14.54
C GLU A 411 -27.83 4.21 -14.32
N ALA A 412 -27.13 5.34 -14.40
CA ALA A 412 -27.71 6.67 -14.28
C ALA A 412 -28.65 6.86 -13.06
N ALA A 413 -28.24 6.29 -11.91
CA ALA A 413 -28.98 6.47 -10.67
C ALA A 413 -29.09 7.97 -10.32
N ALA A 414 -30.31 8.42 -10.00
CA ALA A 414 -30.56 9.82 -9.66
C ALA A 414 -30.09 10.16 -8.24
N VAL A 415 -29.68 11.43 -8.03
CA VAL A 415 -29.37 11.95 -6.70
C VAL A 415 -30.55 11.81 -5.75
N GLY A 416 -30.31 11.54 -4.46
CA GLY A 416 -31.34 11.40 -3.44
C GLY A 416 -31.56 9.97 -2.97
N LYS A 417 -32.74 9.68 -2.47
CA LYS A 417 -33.06 8.36 -1.91
C LYS A 417 -33.17 7.30 -3.01
N LEU A 418 -32.45 6.21 -2.86
CA LEU A 418 -32.52 5.03 -3.71
C LEU A 418 -32.86 3.80 -2.86
N THR A 419 -33.72 2.95 -3.40
CA THR A 419 -33.92 1.58 -2.89
C THR A 419 -33.70 0.61 -4.04
N SER A 420 -32.87 -0.39 -3.82
CA SER A 420 -32.53 -1.41 -4.81
C SER A 420 -32.55 -2.80 -4.17
N SER A 421 -32.65 -3.84 -4.98
CA SER A 421 -32.78 -5.21 -4.51
C SER A 421 -31.69 -6.09 -5.12
N ILE A 422 -30.94 -6.80 -4.28
CA ILE A 422 -29.91 -7.78 -4.69
C ILE A 422 -30.49 -9.19 -4.47
N PRO A 423 -30.68 -10.00 -5.51
CA PRO A 423 -31.08 -11.39 -5.34
C PRO A 423 -29.92 -12.18 -4.72
N VAL A 424 -30.21 -12.99 -3.71
CA VAL A 424 -29.25 -13.91 -3.09
C VAL A 424 -29.45 -15.29 -3.66
N ALA A 425 -28.48 -15.83 -4.36
CA ALA A 425 -28.58 -17.14 -4.99
C ALA A 425 -28.86 -18.24 -3.95
N ALA A 426 -29.63 -19.29 -4.35
CA ALA A 426 -29.94 -20.41 -3.47
C ALA A 426 -28.72 -21.22 -3.03
N ASP A 427 -27.62 -21.16 -3.79
CA ASP A 427 -26.32 -21.77 -3.50
C ASP A 427 -25.27 -20.78 -2.93
N ALA A 428 -25.70 -19.55 -2.61
CA ALA A 428 -24.81 -18.55 -2.02
C ALA A 428 -24.15 -19.08 -0.72
N PRO A 429 -22.89 -18.75 -0.44
CA PRO A 429 -22.21 -19.18 0.78
C PRO A 429 -22.89 -18.56 2.02
N THR A 430 -23.27 -19.38 3.00
CA THR A 430 -23.83 -18.90 4.28
C THR A 430 -22.78 -18.24 5.15
N GLY A 431 -23.22 -17.40 6.10
CA GLY A 431 -22.37 -16.70 7.08
C GLY A 431 -22.13 -15.24 6.72
N LEU A 432 -21.13 -14.62 7.37
CA LEU A 432 -20.86 -13.19 7.26
C LEU A 432 -20.43 -12.81 5.83
N CYS A 433 -21.15 -11.88 5.24
CA CYS A 433 -20.90 -11.25 3.95
C CYS A 433 -20.92 -9.73 4.11
N VAL A 434 -20.65 -9.01 3.03
CA VAL A 434 -20.68 -7.55 2.99
C VAL A 434 -21.37 -7.11 1.70
N VAL A 435 -22.25 -6.12 1.80
CA VAL A 435 -22.68 -5.35 0.64
C VAL A 435 -21.74 -4.17 0.49
N ARG A 436 -21.12 -4.05 -0.69
CA ARG A 436 -20.34 -2.88 -1.11
C ARG A 436 -21.11 -2.05 -2.11
N ALA A 437 -20.98 -0.73 -2.01
CA ALA A 437 -21.49 0.20 -3.01
C ALA A 437 -20.35 1.04 -3.58
N HIS A 438 -20.43 1.32 -4.87
CA HIS A 438 -19.59 2.28 -5.57
C HIS A 438 -20.42 3.10 -6.52
N LEU A 439 -20.51 4.41 -6.27
CA LEU A 439 -21.18 5.40 -7.12
C LEU A 439 -20.13 6.26 -7.82
N THR A 440 -20.28 6.51 -9.12
CA THR A 440 -19.40 7.43 -9.85
C THR A 440 -20.12 8.09 -11.03
N ASP A 441 -19.80 9.36 -11.28
CA ASP A 441 -20.14 10.10 -12.50
C ASP A 441 -18.89 10.43 -13.36
N GLY A 442 -17.73 9.87 -12.99
CA GLY A 442 -16.43 10.13 -13.61
C GLY A 442 -15.69 11.35 -13.03
N THR A 443 -16.41 12.30 -12.40
CA THR A 443 -15.82 13.49 -11.75
C THR A 443 -15.88 13.39 -10.23
N ARG A 444 -16.87 12.68 -9.69
CA ARG A 444 -17.08 12.35 -8.28
C ARG A 444 -17.16 10.84 -8.12
N SER A 445 -16.81 10.37 -6.94
CA SER A 445 -16.91 8.96 -6.58
C SER A 445 -17.25 8.82 -5.10
N ALA A 446 -18.13 7.87 -4.77
CA ALA A 446 -18.49 7.54 -3.40
C ALA A 446 -18.50 6.02 -3.19
N ILE A 447 -18.03 5.57 -2.03
CA ILE A 447 -18.04 4.14 -1.65
C ILE A 447 -18.65 3.95 -0.27
N GLY A 448 -19.27 2.79 -0.09
CA GLY A 448 -19.81 2.38 1.19
C GLY A 448 -19.83 0.88 1.35
N SER A 449 -20.02 0.41 2.57
CA SER A 449 -20.21 -1.00 2.86
C SER A 449 -21.10 -1.20 4.08
N HIS A 450 -21.74 -2.37 4.14
CA HIS A 450 -22.55 -2.79 5.28
C HIS A 450 -22.47 -4.32 5.42
N PRO A 451 -22.19 -4.85 6.63
CA PRO A 451 -22.18 -6.28 6.87
C PRO A 451 -23.59 -6.88 6.79
N VAL A 452 -23.69 -8.13 6.33
CA VAL A 452 -24.92 -8.92 6.29
C VAL A 452 -24.62 -10.40 6.48
N THR A 453 -25.46 -11.13 7.19
CA THR A 453 -25.31 -12.58 7.36
C THR A 453 -26.28 -13.30 6.41
N ILE A 454 -25.75 -14.18 5.54
CA ILE A 454 -26.56 -15.08 4.72
C ILE A 454 -26.89 -16.31 5.57
N MET A 455 -28.18 -16.51 5.79
CA MET A 455 -28.73 -17.66 6.52
C MET A 455 -28.97 -18.83 5.56
N PRO A 456 -28.98 -20.09 6.06
CA PRO A 456 -29.30 -21.28 5.27
C PRO A 456 -30.60 -21.18 4.49
#